data_e9128462c746c9ad40023152662c8744
#
_entry.id   e9128462c746c9ad40023152662c8744
#
_cell.length_a   1.000
_cell.length_b   1.000
_cell.length_c   1.000
_cell.angle_alpha   90.00
_cell.angle_beta   90.00
_cell.angle_gamma   90.00
#
_symmetry.space_group_name_H-M   'P 1'
#
loop_
_entity.id
_entity.type
_entity.pdbx_description
1 polymer ?
#
loop_
_entity_poly.entity_id
_entity_poly.type
_entity_poly.pdbx_seq_one_letter_code
_entity_poly.pdbx_strand_id
1 'polypeptide(L)'
;MAETDFILQAYNLEKNSKGSITWKTPSNIALVKYWGKQEPQIPENTSISFTLDACFTLTTLEYSKSKSNQGGNFEVYFEGKKKDDFKPKIQKFFERIEQYVPFLKDFDFVIKSRNSFPHSSGIASSASGMSALALCIMSLERLLSGVEMTDKYFN
;
A
#
# COMPACT_ATOMS: atom_id res chain seq x y z
N MET A 1 -3.74 -22.36 -0.75
CA MET A 1 -3.38 -21.56 -1.93
C MET A 1 -1.86 -21.46 -1.99
N ALA A 2 -1.25 -21.73 -3.13
CA ALA A 2 0.18 -21.50 -3.31
C ALA A 2 0.43 -20.00 -3.55
N GLU A 3 1.62 -19.50 -3.22
CA GLU A 3 1.98 -18.09 -3.49
C GLU A 3 1.87 -17.72 -4.98
N THR A 4 2.08 -18.68 -5.87
CA THR A 4 1.94 -18.52 -7.32
C THR A 4 0.52 -18.23 -7.78
N ASP A 5 -0.50 -18.54 -6.99
CA ASP A 5 -1.92 -18.29 -7.31
C ASP A 5 -2.26 -16.78 -7.33
N PHE A 6 -1.37 -15.94 -6.79
CA PHE A 6 -1.53 -14.49 -6.73
C PHE A 6 -0.74 -13.75 -7.80
N ILE A 7 0.02 -14.44 -8.66
CA ILE A 7 0.80 -13.82 -9.71
C ILE A 7 -0.02 -13.84 -11.00
N LEU A 8 -0.47 -12.67 -11.44
CA LEU A 8 -1.17 -12.52 -12.71
C LEU A 8 -0.16 -12.49 -13.87
N GLN A 9 -0.48 -13.19 -14.97
CA GLN A 9 0.45 -13.40 -16.07
C GLN A 9 0.39 -12.33 -17.17
N ALA A 10 -0.62 -11.46 -17.16
CA ALA A 10 -0.80 -10.46 -18.23
C ALA A 10 -1.38 -9.15 -17.69
N TYR A 11 -0.75 -8.04 -18.09
CA TYR A 11 -1.18 -6.68 -17.81
C TYR A 11 -1.29 -5.87 -19.10
N ASN A 12 -2.35 -5.09 -19.23
CA ASN A 12 -2.51 -4.14 -20.34
C ASN A 12 -2.02 -2.74 -19.86
N LEU A 13 -0.73 -2.49 -20.03
CA LEU A 13 -0.07 -1.26 -19.57
C LEU A 13 -0.44 -0.03 -20.40
N GLU A 14 -0.98 -0.20 -21.61
CA GLU A 14 -1.32 0.92 -22.51
C GLU A 14 -2.70 1.51 -22.17
N LYS A 15 -3.66 0.66 -21.84
CA LYS A 15 -5.06 1.08 -21.59
C LYS A 15 -5.16 2.04 -20.40
N ASN A 16 -4.30 1.90 -19.40
CA ASN A 16 -4.32 2.68 -18.17
C ASN A 16 -2.91 3.25 -17.88
N SER A 17 -2.34 3.98 -18.86
CA SER A 17 -0.96 4.47 -18.78
C SER A 17 -0.75 5.60 -17.75
N LYS A 18 -1.81 6.23 -17.26
CA LYS A 18 -1.76 7.23 -16.17
C LYS A 18 -3.12 7.36 -15.50
N GLY A 19 -3.09 7.74 -14.23
CA GLY A 19 -4.33 7.97 -13.45
C GLY A 19 -4.05 8.21 -11.99
N SER A 20 -5.11 8.17 -11.20
CA SER A 20 -5.02 8.27 -9.75
C SER A 20 -6.05 7.35 -9.08
N ILE A 21 -5.68 6.78 -7.95
CA ILE A 21 -6.51 5.90 -7.13
C ILE A 21 -6.42 6.39 -5.70
N THR A 22 -7.56 6.49 -5.04
CA THR A 22 -7.61 6.95 -3.64
C THR A 22 -8.32 5.94 -2.77
N TRP A 23 -7.70 5.60 -1.65
CA TRP A 23 -8.29 4.77 -0.62
C TRP A 23 -8.30 5.46 0.73
N LYS A 24 -9.37 5.23 1.46
CA LYS A 24 -9.55 5.60 2.88
C LYS A 24 -9.46 4.32 3.71
N THR A 25 -8.53 4.26 4.65
CA THR A 25 -8.38 3.11 5.55
C THR A 25 -8.45 3.56 7.00
N PRO A 26 -9.17 2.83 7.85
CA PRO A 26 -9.24 3.15 9.26
C PRO A 26 -7.89 2.90 9.94
N SER A 27 -7.63 3.64 10.99
CA SER A 27 -6.57 3.34 11.93
C SER A 27 -7.07 2.36 13.00
N ASN A 28 -6.18 1.87 13.83
CA ASN A 28 -6.55 1.01 14.95
C ASN A 28 -5.76 1.36 16.21
N ILE A 29 -6.27 0.91 17.35
CA ILE A 29 -5.58 0.99 18.63
C ILE A 29 -5.50 -0.39 19.26
N ALA A 30 -4.30 -0.79 19.66
CA ALA A 30 -4.08 -2.03 20.37
C ALA A 30 -4.28 -1.82 21.87
N LEU A 31 -5.23 -2.55 22.47
CA LEU A 31 -5.40 -2.62 23.92
C LEU A 31 -4.41 -3.60 24.54
N VAL A 32 -4.16 -4.72 23.86
CA VAL A 32 -3.11 -5.67 24.23
C VAL A 32 -2.12 -5.72 23.09
N LYS A 33 -0.89 -5.27 23.35
CA LYS A 33 0.19 -5.23 22.33
C LYS A 33 1.04 -6.50 22.43
N TYR A 34 1.60 -6.93 21.30
CA TYR A 34 2.66 -7.92 21.29
C TYR A 34 4.01 -7.25 21.58
N TRP A 35 4.92 -7.97 22.24
CA TRP A 35 6.22 -7.43 22.71
C TRP A 35 7.41 -7.95 21.90
N GLY A 36 7.22 -8.94 21.06
CA GLY A 36 8.25 -9.50 20.22
C GLY A 36 7.66 -10.06 18.92
N LYS A 37 8.53 -10.25 17.93
CA LYS A 37 8.21 -10.88 16.66
C LYS A 37 9.27 -11.89 16.29
N GLN A 38 8.83 -13.05 15.83
CA GLN A 38 9.66 -14.01 15.10
C GLN A 38 9.56 -13.75 13.60
N GLU A 39 10.59 -14.11 12.84
CA GLU A 39 10.51 -14.05 11.38
C GLU A 39 9.46 -15.02 10.84
N PRO A 40 8.69 -14.64 9.80
CA PRO A 40 8.78 -13.39 8.99
C PRO A 40 7.88 -12.23 9.46
N GLN A 41 7.46 -12.11 10.65
CA GLN A 41 6.60 -11.08 11.29
C GLN A 41 5.56 -11.68 12.24
N ILE A 42 5.79 -12.88 12.76
CA ILE A 42 4.85 -13.58 13.64
C ILE A 42 4.95 -13.02 15.06
N PRO A 43 3.86 -12.49 15.64
CA PRO A 43 3.87 -12.01 17.03
C PRO A 43 4.15 -13.16 18.01
N GLU A 44 4.96 -12.90 19.05
CA GLU A 44 5.28 -13.87 20.10
C GLU A 44 4.15 -14.07 21.11
N ASN A 45 3.23 -13.12 21.21
CA ASN A 45 2.07 -13.19 22.08
C ASN A 45 0.81 -12.67 21.41
N THR A 46 -0.34 -13.08 21.90
CA THR A 46 -1.64 -12.59 21.44
C THR A 46 -1.77 -11.08 21.60
N SER A 47 -2.32 -10.41 20.60
CA SER A 47 -2.66 -9.00 20.65
C SER A 47 -4.13 -8.78 20.27
N ILE A 48 -4.73 -7.74 20.84
CA ILE A 48 -6.11 -7.33 20.53
C ILE A 48 -6.08 -5.86 20.17
N SER A 49 -6.65 -5.52 19.02
CA SER A 49 -6.79 -4.13 18.58
C SER A 49 -8.21 -3.86 18.08
N PHE A 50 -8.62 -2.60 18.20
CA PHE A 50 -9.91 -2.11 17.69
C PHE A 50 -9.69 -1.16 16.54
N THR A 51 -10.48 -1.33 15.51
CA THR A 51 -10.55 -0.39 14.39
C THR A 51 -11.26 0.88 14.84
N LEU A 52 -10.67 2.02 14.48
CA LEU A 52 -11.19 3.35 14.87
C LEU A 52 -11.97 3.94 13.69
N ASP A 53 -13.26 4.13 13.87
CA ASP A 53 -14.16 4.61 12.81
C ASP A 53 -13.85 6.05 12.37
N ALA A 54 -13.65 6.96 13.34
CA ALA A 54 -13.37 8.38 13.09
C ALA A 54 -11.91 8.68 12.73
N CYS A 55 -10.97 7.75 12.97
CA CYS A 55 -9.55 7.93 12.73
C CYS A 55 -9.11 7.13 11.50
N PHE A 56 -8.78 7.83 10.42
CA PHE A 56 -8.43 7.21 9.14
C PHE A 56 -7.24 7.90 8.47
N THR A 57 -6.60 7.17 7.57
CA THR A 57 -5.65 7.71 6.60
C THR A 57 -6.30 7.68 5.22
N LEU A 58 -6.16 8.78 4.49
CA LEU A 58 -6.51 8.89 3.08
C LEU A 58 -5.22 8.90 2.26
N THR A 59 -5.05 7.94 1.37
CA THR A 59 -3.89 7.89 0.46
C THR A 59 -4.36 7.91 -0.97
N THR A 60 -3.77 8.81 -1.77
CA THR A 60 -3.91 8.87 -3.22
C THR A 60 -2.60 8.42 -3.85
N LEU A 61 -2.68 7.42 -4.71
CA LEU A 61 -1.61 6.96 -5.59
C LEU A 61 -1.87 7.53 -6.98
N GLU A 62 -1.08 8.52 -7.38
CA GLU A 62 -1.01 8.95 -8.79
C GLU A 62 0.04 8.08 -9.48
N TYR A 63 -0.26 7.59 -10.67
CA TYR A 63 0.63 6.73 -11.43
C TYR A 63 0.72 7.20 -12.88
N SER A 64 1.87 7.02 -13.47
CA SER A 64 2.11 7.26 -14.89
C SER A 64 3.12 6.25 -15.42
N LYS A 65 2.85 5.69 -16.62
CA LYS A 65 3.79 4.78 -17.27
C LYS A 65 5.15 5.48 -17.41
N SER A 66 6.19 4.83 -16.97
CA SER A 66 7.54 5.37 -17.03
C SER A 66 7.99 5.52 -18.49
N LYS A 67 8.68 6.63 -18.78
CA LYS A 67 9.28 6.88 -20.09
C LYS A 67 10.64 6.20 -20.27
N SER A 68 11.21 5.69 -19.19
CA SER A 68 12.49 5.00 -19.16
C SER A 68 12.28 3.52 -18.86
N ASN A 69 13.18 2.65 -19.33
CA ASN A 69 13.17 1.24 -18.93
C ASN A 69 13.58 1.03 -17.44
N GLN A 70 13.63 2.08 -16.66
CA GLN A 70 13.95 2.13 -15.23
C GLN A 70 12.84 2.82 -14.46
N GLY A 71 11.60 2.33 -14.58
CA GLY A 71 10.46 2.77 -13.77
C GLY A 71 10.60 2.34 -12.30
N GLY A 72 9.53 2.53 -11.54
CA GLY A 72 9.50 2.24 -10.11
C GLY A 72 9.95 3.42 -9.25
N ASN A 73 10.19 4.59 -9.85
CA ASN A 73 10.47 5.80 -9.09
C ASN A 73 9.21 6.30 -8.39
N PHE A 74 9.38 6.87 -7.20
CA PHE A 74 8.25 7.46 -6.51
C PHE A 74 8.63 8.67 -5.65
N GLU A 75 7.66 9.56 -5.52
CA GLU A 75 7.68 10.67 -4.57
C GLU A 75 6.61 10.48 -3.50
N VAL A 76 6.90 10.96 -2.29
CA VAL A 76 5.99 10.85 -1.14
C VAL A 76 5.68 12.22 -0.59
N TYR A 77 4.39 12.48 -0.41
CA TYR A 77 3.86 13.68 0.22
C TYR A 77 2.96 13.29 1.39
N PHE A 78 3.12 13.97 2.51
CA PHE A 78 2.28 13.82 3.69
C PHE A 78 1.81 15.20 4.14
N GLU A 79 0.49 15.36 4.31
CA GLU A 79 -0.15 16.65 4.63
C GLU A 79 0.32 17.79 3.71
N GLY A 80 0.43 17.49 2.40
CA GLY A 80 0.85 18.43 1.38
C GLY A 80 2.35 18.75 1.33
N LYS A 81 3.17 18.20 2.21
CA LYS A 81 4.62 18.40 2.28
C LYS A 81 5.37 17.17 1.79
N LYS A 82 6.44 17.36 1.02
CA LYS A 82 7.33 16.27 0.60
C LYS A 82 7.97 15.60 1.82
N LYS A 83 7.95 14.26 1.86
CA LYS A 83 8.39 13.44 3.00
C LYS A 83 9.33 12.32 2.54
N ASP A 84 10.58 12.67 2.32
CA ASP A 84 11.61 11.72 1.89
C ASP A 84 11.97 10.70 2.96
N ASP A 85 11.78 11.02 4.24
CA ASP A 85 11.96 10.12 5.39
C ASP A 85 10.99 8.92 5.39
N PHE A 86 9.89 8.97 4.64
CA PHE A 86 8.97 7.83 4.48
C PHE A 86 9.39 6.87 3.37
N LYS A 87 10.26 7.30 2.45
CA LYS A 87 10.71 6.50 1.29
C LYS A 87 11.31 5.14 1.66
N PRO A 88 12.21 5.01 2.65
CA PRO A 88 12.83 3.71 2.93
C PRO A 88 11.83 2.62 3.30
N LYS A 89 10.75 2.98 4.00
CA LYS A 89 9.71 2.03 4.39
C LYS A 89 8.85 1.60 3.19
N ILE A 90 8.52 2.54 2.33
CA ILE A 90 7.73 2.28 1.11
C ILE A 90 8.57 1.49 0.12
N GLN A 91 9.86 1.80 -0.01
CA GLN A 91 10.78 1.05 -0.86
C GLN A 91 10.84 -0.44 -0.47
N LYS A 92 11.03 -0.72 0.83
CA LYS A 92 11.00 -2.10 1.34
C LYS A 92 9.67 -2.81 1.10
N PHE A 93 8.58 -2.07 1.13
CA PHE A 93 7.27 -2.63 0.82
C PHE A 93 7.18 -2.99 -0.67
N PHE A 94 7.57 -2.10 -1.58
CA PHE A 94 7.58 -2.37 -3.02
C PHE A 94 8.47 -3.56 -3.38
N GLU A 95 9.67 -3.65 -2.80
CA GLU A 95 10.59 -4.77 -2.99
C GLU A 95 9.97 -6.11 -2.56
N ARG A 96 9.20 -6.13 -1.48
CA ARG A 96 8.53 -7.36 -1.01
C ARG A 96 7.41 -7.83 -1.93
N ILE A 97 6.65 -6.89 -2.50
CA ILE A 97 5.47 -7.22 -3.32
C ILE A 97 5.79 -7.32 -4.81
N GLU A 98 6.96 -6.91 -5.26
CA GLU A 98 7.35 -6.86 -6.67
C GLU A 98 7.13 -8.20 -7.40
N GLN A 99 7.40 -9.32 -6.74
CA GLN A 99 7.18 -10.65 -7.31
C GLN A 99 5.70 -10.92 -7.62
N TYR A 100 4.76 -10.29 -6.91
CA TYR A 100 3.31 -10.46 -7.12
C TYR A 100 2.73 -9.41 -8.07
N VAL A 101 3.33 -8.22 -8.11
CA VAL A 101 2.89 -7.06 -8.89
C VAL A 101 4.04 -6.49 -9.72
N PRO A 102 4.56 -7.26 -10.70
CA PRO A 102 5.76 -6.90 -11.47
C PRO A 102 5.61 -5.59 -12.26
N PHE A 103 4.39 -5.15 -12.55
CA PHE A 103 4.11 -3.89 -13.24
C PHE A 103 4.60 -2.65 -12.46
N LEU A 104 4.96 -2.76 -11.19
CA LEU A 104 5.53 -1.64 -10.44
C LEU A 104 6.75 -1.02 -11.13
N LYS A 105 7.52 -1.82 -11.86
CA LYS A 105 8.69 -1.35 -12.63
C LYS A 105 8.35 -0.58 -13.90
N ASP A 106 7.11 -0.66 -14.35
CA ASP A 106 6.66 0.00 -15.57
C ASP A 106 6.09 1.40 -15.32
N PHE A 107 5.87 1.77 -14.04
CA PHE A 107 5.24 3.03 -13.65
C PHE A 107 6.13 3.85 -12.71
N ASP A 108 5.94 5.17 -12.78
CA ASP A 108 6.39 6.12 -11.77
C ASP A 108 5.20 6.59 -10.95
N PHE A 109 5.40 6.85 -9.65
CA PHE A 109 4.33 7.09 -8.70
C PHE A 109 4.50 8.39 -7.93
N VAL A 110 3.37 9.03 -7.59
CA VAL A 110 3.30 10.08 -6.57
C VAL A 110 2.31 9.64 -5.50
N ILE A 111 2.80 9.45 -4.29
CA ILE A 111 2.04 8.97 -3.14
C ILE A 111 1.70 10.17 -2.27
N LYS A 112 0.42 10.50 -2.13
CA LYS A 112 -0.06 11.62 -1.32
C LYS A 112 -0.93 11.07 -0.19
N SER A 113 -0.52 11.27 1.06
CA SER A 113 -1.27 10.80 2.23
C SER A 113 -1.61 11.93 3.18
N ARG A 114 -2.74 11.77 3.87
CA ARG A 114 -3.15 12.62 4.99
C ARG A 114 -3.92 11.80 6.02
N ASN A 115 -3.84 12.22 7.28
CA ASN A 115 -4.61 11.61 8.36
C ASN A 115 -5.79 12.51 8.76
N SER A 116 -6.83 11.90 9.32
CA SER A 116 -7.89 12.65 10.03
C SER A 116 -7.53 12.95 11.50
N PHE A 117 -6.33 12.57 11.92
CA PHE A 117 -5.82 12.67 13.28
C PHE A 117 -4.34 13.10 13.27
N PRO A 118 -3.80 13.65 14.38
CA PRO A 118 -2.40 14.07 14.44
C PRO A 118 -1.43 12.92 14.17
N HIS A 119 -0.40 13.16 13.35
CA HIS A 119 0.66 12.18 13.12
C HIS A 119 1.39 11.88 14.43
N SER A 120 1.84 10.65 14.60
CA SER A 120 2.52 10.17 15.82
C SER A 120 1.68 10.17 17.10
N SER A 121 0.37 10.18 17.00
CA SER A 121 -0.56 10.12 18.13
C SER A 121 -0.71 8.74 18.79
N GLY A 122 0.08 7.74 18.36
CA GLY A 122 0.06 6.40 18.95
C GLY A 122 -1.02 5.45 18.41
N ILE A 123 -1.84 5.89 17.46
CA ILE A 123 -2.95 5.12 16.87
C ILE A 123 -2.63 4.58 15.48
N ALA A 124 -1.51 3.88 15.34
CA ALA A 124 -1.12 3.09 14.18
C ALA A 124 -1.21 3.78 12.79
N SER A 125 -0.89 5.09 12.70
CA SER A 125 -0.91 5.85 11.44
C SER A 125 -0.06 5.22 10.32
N SER A 126 1.04 4.58 10.68
CA SER A 126 1.87 3.83 9.73
C SER A 126 1.15 2.63 9.13
N ALA A 127 0.38 1.89 9.94
CA ALA A 127 -0.34 0.72 9.46
C ALA A 127 -1.50 1.12 8.54
N SER A 128 -2.30 2.12 8.91
CA SER A 128 -3.37 2.63 8.05
C SER A 128 -2.83 3.20 6.74
N GLY A 129 -1.71 3.95 6.77
CA GLY A 129 -1.09 4.48 5.55
C GLY A 129 -0.59 3.39 4.61
N MET A 130 0.05 2.35 5.13
CA MET A 130 0.51 1.21 4.32
C MET A 130 -0.66 0.38 3.79
N SER A 131 -1.72 0.19 4.58
CA SER A 131 -2.94 -0.47 4.14
C SER A 131 -3.61 0.28 2.98
N ALA A 132 -3.73 1.62 3.09
CA ALA A 132 -4.27 2.44 2.00
C ALA A 132 -3.43 2.34 0.73
N LEU A 133 -2.10 2.35 0.85
CA LEU A 133 -1.19 2.19 -0.29
C LEU A 133 -1.33 0.80 -0.93
N ALA A 134 -1.41 -0.26 -0.12
CA ALA A 134 -1.62 -1.62 -0.63
C ALA A 134 -2.92 -1.72 -1.44
N LEU A 135 -4.03 -1.19 -0.93
CA LEU A 135 -5.31 -1.15 -1.64
C LEU A 135 -5.26 -0.32 -2.92
N CYS A 136 -4.49 0.78 -2.95
CA CYS A 136 -4.25 1.53 -4.18
C CYS A 136 -3.54 0.68 -5.24
N ILE A 137 -2.50 -0.08 -4.86
CA ILE A 137 -1.75 -0.95 -5.77
C ILE A 137 -2.62 -2.11 -6.26
N MET A 138 -3.38 -2.76 -5.38
CA MET A 138 -4.33 -3.81 -5.78
C MET A 138 -5.39 -3.28 -6.76
N SER A 139 -5.89 -2.06 -6.53
CA SER A 139 -6.84 -1.43 -7.46
C SER A 139 -6.19 -1.11 -8.81
N LEU A 140 -4.91 -0.71 -8.83
CA LEU A 140 -4.17 -0.53 -10.08
C LEU A 140 -3.97 -1.86 -10.81
N GLU A 141 -3.61 -2.92 -10.10
CA GLU A 141 -3.50 -4.26 -10.66
C GLU A 141 -4.80 -4.69 -11.35
N ARG A 142 -5.94 -4.49 -10.69
CA ARG A 142 -7.25 -4.73 -11.27
C ARG A 142 -7.47 -3.97 -12.58
N LEU A 143 -7.14 -2.68 -12.61
CA LEU A 143 -7.28 -1.84 -13.80
C LEU A 143 -6.40 -2.33 -14.96
N LEU A 144 -5.19 -2.81 -14.66
CA LEU A 144 -4.21 -3.28 -15.64
C LEU A 144 -4.52 -4.70 -16.13
N SER A 145 -4.99 -5.58 -15.27
CA SER A 145 -5.29 -6.99 -15.59
C SER A 145 -6.69 -7.19 -16.16
N GLY A 146 -7.63 -6.30 -15.79
CA GLY A 146 -9.06 -6.48 -16.11
C GLY A 146 -9.75 -7.60 -15.31
N VAL A 147 -9.06 -8.20 -14.33
CA VAL A 147 -9.60 -9.24 -13.47
C VAL A 147 -10.46 -8.62 -12.37
N GLU A 148 -11.63 -9.18 -12.10
CA GLU A 148 -12.43 -8.79 -10.94
C GLU A 148 -11.76 -9.25 -9.65
N MET A 149 -11.57 -8.32 -8.73
CA MET A 149 -11.10 -8.64 -7.38
C MET A 149 -12.28 -9.22 -6.59
N THR A 150 -12.24 -10.50 -6.36
CA THR A 150 -13.19 -11.19 -5.49
C THR A 150 -12.79 -11.06 -4.03
N ASP A 151 -13.72 -11.35 -3.09
CA ASP A 151 -13.39 -11.42 -1.67
C ASP A 151 -12.21 -12.36 -1.38
N LYS A 152 -12.05 -13.42 -2.19
CA LYS A 152 -10.91 -14.34 -2.13
C LYS A 152 -9.58 -13.67 -2.45
N TYR A 153 -9.56 -12.63 -3.29
CA TYR A 153 -8.35 -11.88 -3.61
C TYR A 153 -7.99 -10.90 -2.50
N PHE A 154 -8.97 -10.33 -1.79
CA PHE A 154 -8.74 -9.39 -0.69
C PHE A 154 -8.42 -10.07 0.65
N ASN A 155 -8.78 -11.32 0.84
CA ASN A 155 -8.56 -12.12 2.04
C ASN A 155 -7.42 -13.13 1.88
#